data_60a7ee048ddb63113900a79b13020558
#
_entry.id   60a7ee048ddb63113900a79b13020558
#
_cell.length_a   1.000
_cell.length_b   1.000
_cell.length_c   1.000
_cell.angle_alpha   90.00
_cell.angle_beta   90.00
_cell.angle_gamma   90.00
#
_symmetry.space_group_name_H-M   'P 1'
#
loop_
_entity.id
_entity.type
_entity.pdbx_description
1 polymer ?
#
loop_
_entity_poly.entity_id
_entity_poly.type
_entity_poly.pdbx_seq_one_letter_code
_entity_poly.pdbx_strand_id
1 'polypeptide(L)'
;MAIIKPFKGIRPPKELVEKVESRPYDVLDSEEARAEAGDNVQSLYHIIKPEIDFPVGTSEYDPRVYEKAAENFQKFQDNGWLVQDSREHYYIYAQTMQGKTQYGLVVCAHTDDYMKGNIKKHELTRRDKEEDRMKHVRVNNANIEPVFFAYPDNAILNELIMRYAATEPEYDFIAPIDGFRHQFWIIDDDNDMQTITNEFSKMPSLYIADGHHRSAAAALVGAEKQKQNPNHRGDEEYNYFMAVCFQASQLTILDYNRVVKDLNGLSSEEFLAALKKNFEVADKGTDIYKPQQLHEFSLYLDEHWYSLKAKEGTYDNTDPIGVLDVDISSRLILDEILNIGDLRSSKRIDFVGGLRGLGELKRRVDNGEMRAALALYPVTMQQIMDIADSGKIMPPKATWFEPKLRSGLVIHKLS
;
A
#
# COMPACT_ATOMS: atom_id res chain seq x y z
N MET A 1 -8.15 -21.72 0.67
CA MET A 1 -9.21 -21.08 1.49
C MET A 1 -8.48 -20.21 2.49
N ALA A 2 -8.92 -18.96 2.66
CA ALA A 2 -8.22 -18.02 3.55
C ALA A 2 -8.54 -18.33 5.02
N ILE A 3 -7.51 -18.44 5.85
CA ILE A 3 -7.62 -18.70 7.29
C ILE A 3 -7.38 -17.39 8.03
N ILE A 4 -8.39 -16.93 8.76
CA ILE A 4 -8.29 -15.75 9.61
C ILE A 4 -8.80 -16.04 11.02
N LYS A 5 -8.39 -15.21 11.99
CA LYS A 5 -8.93 -15.22 13.35
C LYS A 5 -9.05 -13.82 13.94
N PRO A 6 -9.93 -13.64 14.96
CA PRO A 6 -9.90 -12.47 15.84
C PRO A 6 -8.64 -12.49 16.71
N PHE A 7 -8.30 -11.36 17.32
CA PHE A 7 -7.11 -11.23 18.16
C PHE A 7 -7.31 -10.18 19.27
N LYS A 8 -6.48 -10.26 20.31
CA LYS A 8 -6.42 -9.26 21.38
C LYS A 8 -5.58 -8.09 20.91
N GLY A 9 -6.21 -7.08 20.30
CA GLY A 9 -5.53 -5.90 19.80
C GLY A 9 -4.89 -5.11 20.93
N ILE A 10 -3.66 -4.59 20.67
CA ILE A 10 -3.04 -3.56 21.49
C ILE A 10 -3.34 -2.24 20.80
N ARG A 11 -4.04 -1.32 21.47
CA ARG A 11 -4.55 -0.11 20.86
C ARG A 11 -4.56 1.08 21.81
N PRO A 12 -4.52 2.33 21.31
CA PRO A 12 -4.56 3.51 22.16
C PRO A 12 -5.94 3.67 22.82
N PRO A 13 -6.03 4.26 24.02
CA PRO A 13 -7.26 4.83 24.51
C PRO A 13 -7.85 5.86 23.52
N LYS A 14 -9.18 6.00 23.49
CA LYS A 14 -9.89 6.85 22.52
C LYS A 14 -9.34 8.29 22.47
N GLU A 15 -9.03 8.86 23.60
CA GLU A 15 -8.49 10.21 23.72
C GLU A 15 -7.03 10.38 23.28
N LEU A 16 -6.33 9.29 23.03
CA LEU A 16 -4.91 9.29 22.59
C LEU A 16 -4.73 8.92 21.13
N VAL A 17 -5.75 8.41 20.45
CA VAL A 17 -5.60 7.84 19.09
C VAL A 17 -4.97 8.83 18.11
N GLU A 18 -5.39 10.09 18.11
CA GLU A 18 -4.86 11.15 17.25
C GLU A 18 -3.38 11.50 17.54
N LYS A 19 -2.91 11.23 18.75
CA LYS A 19 -1.51 11.46 19.14
C LYS A 19 -0.63 10.24 18.80
N VAL A 20 -1.21 9.05 18.83
CA VAL A 20 -0.48 7.80 18.60
C VAL A 20 -0.41 7.47 17.12
N GLU A 21 -1.49 7.67 16.37
CA GLU A 21 -1.56 7.29 14.96
C GLU A 21 -0.45 7.92 14.12
N SER A 22 -0.05 7.23 13.06
CA SER A 22 0.96 7.75 12.13
C SER A 22 0.74 7.23 10.72
N ARG A 23 1.35 7.87 9.73
CA ARG A 23 1.49 7.30 8.39
C ARG A 23 2.38 6.05 8.44
N PRO A 24 2.25 5.10 7.49
CA PRO A 24 3.13 3.93 7.45
C PRO A 24 4.59 4.33 7.16
N TYR A 25 5.52 3.49 7.62
CA TYR A 25 6.96 3.78 7.60
C TYR A 25 7.55 4.04 6.21
N ASP A 26 6.92 3.50 5.17
CA ASP A 26 7.42 3.47 3.79
C ASP A 26 6.96 4.63 2.90
N VAL A 27 6.16 5.55 3.44
CA VAL A 27 5.67 6.72 2.71
C VAL A 27 6.40 8.02 3.07
N LEU A 28 7.35 7.97 4.00
CA LEU A 28 8.11 9.13 4.48
C LEU A 28 9.55 8.73 4.82
N ASP A 29 10.45 9.67 4.69
CA ASP A 29 11.83 9.51 5.17
C ASP A 29 11.97 9.81 6.68
N SER A 30 13.18 9.66 7.22
CA SER A 30 13.43 9.84 8.66
C SER A 30 13.34 11.30 9.11
N GLU A 31 13.62 12.25 8.21
CA GLU A 31 13.51 13.68 8.52
C GLU A 31 12.05 14.13 8.51
N GLU A 32 11.27 13.66 7.56
CA GLU A 32 9.83 13.85 7.52
C GLU A 32 9.16 13.24 8.76
N ALA A 33 9.53 12.01 9.15
CA ALA A 33 9.02 11.37 10.36
C ALA A 33 9.35 12.17 11.64
N ARG A 34 10.57 12.70 11.73
CA ARG A 34 10.99 13.55 12.84
C ARG A 34 10.19 14.86 12.88
N ALA A 35 9.97 15.48 11.73
CA ALA A 35 9.20 16.71 11.63
C ALA A 35 7.73 16.49 12.01
N GLU A 36 7.13 15.38 11.58
CA GLU A 36 5.74 15.04 11.92
C GLU A 36 5.57 14.64 13.39
N ALA A 37 6.50 13.89 13.96
CA ALA A 37 6.49 13.57 15.39
C ALA A 37 6.64 14.84 16.24
N GLY A 38 7.50 15.78 15.83
CA GLY A 38 7.77 17.02 16.59
C GLY A 38 8.10 16.72 18.03
N ASP A 39 7.40 17.40 18.97
CA ASP A 39 7.52 17.17 20.42
C ASP A 39 6.54 16.12 20.97
N ASN A 40 5.81 15.41 20.07
CA ASN A 40 4.84 14.42 20.48
C ASN A 40 5.50 13.09 20.84
N VAL A 41 5.82 12.90 22.10
CA VAL A 41 6.44 11.67 22.64
C VAL A 41 5.54 10.41 22.55
N GLN A 42 4.26 10.59 22.20
CA GLN A 42 3.28 9.51 22.01
C GLN A 42 3.13 9.10 20.53
N SER A 43 3.81 9.77 19.60
CA SER A 43 3.76 9.42 18.19
C SER A 43 4.30 8.01 17.94
N LEU A 44 3.58 7.19 17.18
CA LEU A 44 4.03 5.84 16.83
C LEU A 44 5.33 5.84 16.02
N TYR A 45 5.72 6.97 15.41
CA TYR A 45 7.01 7.07 14.73
C TYR A 45 8.19 6.70 15.62
N HIS A 46 8.12 6.93 16.94
CA HIS A 46 9.13 6.47 17.89
C HIS A 46 9.29 4.94 17.92
N ILE A 47 8.30 4.18 17.42
CA ILE A 47 8.36 2.72 17.34
C ILE A 47 8.68 2.24 15.93
N ILE A 48 8.05 2.85 14.87
CA ILE A 48 8.18 2.38 13.50
C ILE A 48 9.34 3.04 12.73
N LYS A 49 9.80 4.21 13.19
CA LYS A 49 10.93 5.00 12.68
C LYS A 49 11.82 5.47 13.83
N PRO A 50 12.30 4.55 14.71
CA PRO A 50 12.94 4.92 15.98
C PRO A 50 14.31 5.62 15.81
N GLU A 51 14.85 5.70 14.60
CA GLU A 51 16.02 6.54 14.28
C GLU A 51 15.75 8.03 14.52
N ILE A 52 14.49 8.46 14.65
CA ILE A 52 14.15 9.84 15.00
C ILE A 52 14.56 10.20 16.44
N ASP A 53 14.77 9.22 17.31
CA ASP A 53 15.24 9.40 18.68
C ASP A 53 16.78 9.56 18.78
N PHE A 54 17.48 9.46 17.65
CA PHE A 54 18.93 9.58 17.57
C PHE A 54 19.33 10.87 16.82
N PRO A 55 20.60 11.27 16.85
CA PRO A 55 21.10 12.41 16.06
C PRO A 55 20.75 12.26 14.57
N VAL A 56 20.48 13.40 13.92
CA VAL A 56 20.23 13.45 12.46
C VAL A 56 21.37 12.77 11.70
N GLY A 57 21.01 11.96 10.70
CA GLY A 57 21.94 11.16 9.91
C GLY A 57 22.24 9.76 10.49
N THR A 58 21.63 9.38 11.62
CA THR A 58 21.69 7.99 12.10
C THR A 58 20.96 7.11 11.11
N SER A 59 21.61 6.02 10.70
CA SER A 59 21.01 5.06 9.74
C SER A 59 19.81 4.34 10.34
N GLU A 60 18.72 4.22 9.59
CA GLU A 60 17.56 3.38 9.96
C GLU A 60 17.93 1.91 10.20
N TYR A 61 19.10 1.46 9.70
CA TYR A 61 19.60 0.09 9.85
C TYR A 61 20.62 -0.08 11.00
N ASP A 62 20.89 0.95 11.81
CA ASP A 62 21.77 0.86 12.98
C ASP A 62 21.13 -0.12 14.00
N PRO A 63 21.89 -1.10 14.55
CA PRO A 63 21.35 -2.05 15.53
C PRO A 63 20.64 -1.40 16.72
N ARG A 64 21.13 -0.26 17.20
CA ARG A 64 20.54 0.49 18.32
C ARG A 64 19.13 1.02 18.01
N VAL A 65 18.81 1.24 16.74
CA VAL A 65 17.49 1.70 16.28
C VAL A 65 16.44 0.62 16.56
N TYR A 66 16.77 -0.65 16.30
CA TYR A 66 15.86 -1.77 16.60
C TYR A 66 15.66 -1.98 18.10
N GLU A 67 16.72 -1.86 18.88
CA GLU A 67 16.63 -1.92 20.36
C GLU A 67 15.73 -0.80 20.89
N LYS A 68 15.86 0.39 20.32
CA LYS A 68 15.02 1.55 20.65
C LYS A 68 13.55 1.36 20.29
N ALA A 69 13.25 0.69 19.16
CA ALA A 69 11.88 0.32 18.81
C ALA A 69 11.22 -0.52 19.92
N ALA A 70 11.93 -1.56 20.40
CA ALA A 70 11.42 -2.45 21.46
C ALA A 70 11.25 -1.71 22.80
N GLU A 71 12.23 -0.88 23.17
CA GLU A 71 12.16 -0.03 24.36
C GLU A 71 10.95 0.90 24.31
N ASN A 72 10.75 1.58 23.20
CA ASN A 72 9.64 2.50 23.01
C ASN A 72 8.29 1.75 23.03
N PHE A 73 8.19 0.59 22.37
CA PHE A 73 6.96 -0.20 22.38
C PHE A 73 6.59 -0.66 23.79
N GLN A 74 7.57 -1.07 24.60
CA GLN A 74 7.34 -1.40 26.01
C GLN A 74 6.90 -0.16 26.80
N LYS A 75 7.59 0.97 26.64
CA LYS A 75 7.27 2.24 27.30
C LYS A 75 5.85 2.71 26.98
N PHE A 76 5.38 2.54 25.74
CA PHE A 76 4.01 2.91 25.37
C PHE A 76 2.97 2.08 26.13
N GLN A 77 3.24 0.79 26.36
CA GLN A 77 2.38 -0.08 27.14
C GLN A 77 2.44 0.27 28.63
N ASP A 78 3.63 0.48 29.18
CA ASP A 78 3.85 0.81 30.61
C ASP A 78 3.17 2.14 30.99
N ASN A 79 3.12 3.10 30.05
CA ASN A 79 2.46 4.40 30.26
C ASN A 79 0.96 4.37 29.97
N GLY A 80 0.41 3.24 29.54
CA GLY A 80 -1.01 3.12 29.17
C GLY A 80 -1.37 3.89 27.87
N TRP A 81 -0.39 4.25 27.04
CA TRP A 81 -0.63 4.85 25.74
C TRP A 81 -1.08 3.82 24.70
N LEU A 82 -0.74 2.57 24.93
CA LEU A 82 -1.21 1.39 24.23
C LEU A 82 -1.68 0.35 25.25
N VAL A 83 -2.91 -0.12 25.12
CA VAL A 83 -3.54 -1.06 26.06
C VAL A 83 -4.04 -2.27 25.28
N GLN A 84 -3.77 -3.48 25.81
CA GLN A 84 -4.25 -4.71 25.19
C GLN A 84 -5.71 -4.97 25.55
N ASP A 85 -6.53 -5.31 24.56
CA ASP A 85 -7.92 -5.73 24.78
C ASP A 85 -8.00 -7.01 25.64
N SER A 86 -9.00 -7.10 26.49
CA SER A 86 -9.16 -8.23 27.43
C SER A 86 -9.57 -9.53 26.73
N ARG A 87 -10.25 -9.43 25.59
CA ARG A 87 -10.69 -10.56 24.75
C ARG A 87 -10.33 -10.34 23.28
N GLU A 88 -10.46 -11.39 22.48
CA GLU A 88 -10.24 -11.33 21.04
C GLU A 88 -11.41 -10.63 20.32
N HIS A 89 -11.10 -9.84 19.31
CA HIS A 89 -12.05 -9.11 18.46
C HIS A 89 -11.62 -9.15 17.00
N TYR A 90 -12.59 -8.99 16.11
CA TYR A 90 -12.34 -8.35 14.82
C TYR A 90 -12.62 -6.85 14.94
N TYR A 91 -12.14 -6.07 13.98
CA TYR A 91 -12.41 -4.65 13.97
C TYR A 91 -12.78 -4.21 12.56
N ILE A 92 -13.46 -3.06 12.45
CA ILE A 92 -13.68 -2.39 11.18
C ILE A 92 -12.87 -1.12 11.19
N TYR A 93 -12.15 -0.89 10.12
CA TYR A 93 -11.40 0.34 9.87
C TYR A 93 -11.92 1.00 8.59
N ALA A 94 -12.47 2.19 8.70
CA ALA A 94 -12.94 2.98 7.57
C ALA A 94 -12.05 4.19 7.31
N GLN A 95 -11.85 4.49 6.04
CA GLN A 95 -11.07 5.61 5.56
C GLN A 95 -11.90 6.41 4.55
N THR A 96 -12.03 7.72 4.76
CA THR A 96 -12.73 8.61 3.84
C THR A 96 -11.77 9.60 3.20
N MET A 97 -11.69 9.56 1.87
CA MET A 97 -10.91 10.46 1.03
C MET A 97 -11.80 11.04 -0.07
N GLN A 98 -11.83 12.36 -0.21
CA GLN A 98 -12.60 13.06 -1.25
C GLN A 98 -14.08 12.63 -1.33
N GLY A 99 -14.71 12.39 -0.17
CA GLY A 99 -16.11 11.98 -0.07
C GLY A 99 -16.39 10.51 -0.34
N LYS A 100 -15.40 9.70 -0.69
CA LYS A 100 -15.52 8.25 -0.82
C LYS A 100 -14.98 7.56 0.43
N THR A 101 -15.79 6.68 1.03
CA THR A 101 -15.39 5.86 2.18
C THR A 101 -15.17 4.41 1.76
N GLN A 102 -14.07 3.82 2.17
CA GLN A 102 -13.78 2.39 2.07
C GLN A 102 -13.73 1.77 3.47
N TYR A 103 -14.30 0.57 3.60
CA TYR A 103 -14.41 -0.14 4.88
C TYR A 103 -13.63 -1.45 4.81
N GLY A 104 -12.68 -1.64 5.72
CA GLY A 104 -11.88 -2.85 5.83
C GLY A 104 -12.11 -3.59 7.14
N LEU A 105 -12.08 -4.92 7.09
CA LEU A 105 -12.06 -5.79 8.27
C LEU A 105 -10.62 -5.98 8.72
N VAL A 106 -10.35 -5.66 9.99
CA VAL A 106 -9.04 -5.91 10.62
C VAL A 106 -9.06 -7.30 11.22
N VAL A 107 -8.18 -8.13 10.75
CA VAL A 107 -8.10 -9.56 11.07
C VAL A 107 -6.66 -9.99 11.28
N CYS A 108 -6.43 -11.15 11.87
CA CYS A 108 -5.15 -11.85 11.78
C CYS A 108 -5.24 -12.97 10.74
N ALA A 109 -4.44 -12.86 9.66
CA ALA A 109 -4.35 -13.83 8.58
C ALA A 109 -3.24 -14.85 8.85
N HIS A 110 -3.45 -16.11 8.47
CA HIS A 110 -2.49 -17.18 8.74
C HIS A 110 -1.24 -17.09 7.87
N THR A 111 -0.06 -17.21 8.47
CA THR A 111 1.25 -17.13 7.80
C THR A 111 1.42 -18.19 6.71
N ASP A 112 0.88 -19.39 6.92
CA ASP A 112 0.89 -20.48 5.94
C ASP A 112 0.17 -20.11 4.64
N ASP A 113 -0.90 -19.30 4.71
CA ASP A 113 -1.60 -18.86 3.50
C ASP A 113 -0.72 -17.98 2.61
N TYR A 114 0.16 -17.19 3.22
CA TYR A 114 1.20 -16.47 2.48
C TYR A 114 2.24 -17.43 1.87
N MET A 115 2.73 -18.37 2.67
CA MET A 115 3.76 -19.33 2.23
C MET A 115 3.26 -20.28 1.13
N LYS A 116 1.98 -20.68 1.20
CA LYS A 116 1.33 -21.59 0.21
C LYS A 116 0.76 -20.87 -1.01
N GLY A 117 0.79 -19.51 -1.02
CA GLY A 117 0.27 -18.71 -2.12
C GLY A 117 -1.25 -18.56 -2.15
N ASN A 118 -1.95 -18.82 -1.05
CA ASN A 118 -3.35 -18.47 -0.87
C ASN A 118 -3.52 -16.95 -0.67
N ILE A 119 -2.53 -16.29 -0.07
CA ILE A 119 -2.39 -14.84 -0.10
C ILE A 119 -1.54 -14.50 -1.33
N LYS A 120 -2.19 -13.94 -2.34
CA LYS A 120 -1.65 -13.67 -3.67
C LYS A 120 -0.81 -12.42 -3.69
N LYS A 121 0.32 -12.47 -4.40
CA LYS A 121 1.29 -11.38 -4.58
C LYS A 121 1.28 -10.92 -6.03
N HIS A 122 1.46 -9.64 -6.25
CA HIS A 122 1.65 -9.05 -7.57
C HIS A 122 2.98 -8.28 -7.69
N GLU A 123 3.76 -8.19 -6.61
CA GLU A 123 5.05 -7.51 -6.57
C GLU A 123 6.11 -8.38 -5.87
N LEU A 124 7.38 -8.25 -6.31
CA LEU A 124 8.52 -8.88 -5.65
C LEU A 124 9.03 -8.02 -4.51
N THR A 125 9.35 -8.66 -3.39
CA THR A 125 9.99 -7.99 -2.26
C THR A 125 11.50 -7.81 -2.50
N ARG A 126 12.05 -6.73 -1.95
CA ARG A 126 13.49 -6.49 -1.88
C ARG A 126 14.03 -7.08 -0.60
N ARG A 127 15.10 -7.88 -0.71
CA ARG A 127 15.68 -8.62 0.41
C ARG A 127 16.14 -7.71 1.55
N ASP A 128 16.73 -6.55 1.24
CA ASP A 128 17.17 -5.59 2.24
C ASP A 128 16.00 -5.02 3.07
N LYS A 129 14.89 -4.66 2.42
CA LYS A 129 13.69 -4.17 3.09
C LYS A 129 12.94 -5.27 3.84
N GLU A 130 12.93 -6.48 3.31
CA GLU A 130 12.34 -7.65 3.98
C GLU A 130 13.08 -7.96 5.29
N GLU A 131 14.42 -8.04 5.26
CA GLU A 131 15.22 -8.30 6.45
C GLU A 131 15.09 -7.18 7.51
N ASP A 132 15.01 -5.94 7.07
CA ASP A 132 14.76 -4.81 7.96
C ASP A 132 13.41 -4.96 8.70
N ARG A 133 12.33 -5.24 7.98
CA ARG A 133 11.02 -5.46 8.61
C ARG A 133 10.99 -6.71 9.48
N MET A 134 11.69 -7.79 9.10
CA MET A 134 11.84 -8.97 9.95
C MET A 134 12.50 -8.63 11.29
N LYS A 135 13.53 -7.78 11.29
CA LYS A 135 14.16 -7.33 12.55
C LYS A 135 13.17 -6.58 13.43
N HIS A 136 12.41 -5.64 12.86
CA HIS A 136 11.36 -4.94 13.60
C HIS A 136 10.32 -5.88 14.21
N VAL A 137 9.83 -6.86 13.46
CA VAL A 137 8.87 -7.88 13.95
C VAL A 137 9.51 -8.72 15.07
N ARG A 138 10.76 -9.14 14.92
CA ARG A 138 11.47 -9.95 15.95
C ARG A 138 11.65 -9.20 17.27
N VAL A 139 12.15 -7.95 17.22
CA VAL A 139 12.47 -7.18 18.44
C VAL A 139 11.22 -6.73 19.19
N ASN A 140 10.20 -6.30 18.47
CA ASN A 140 8.91 -5.90 19.08
C ASN A 140 8.06 -7.10 19.48
N ASN A 141 8.34 -8.29 18.95
CA ASN A 141 7.46 -9.47 19.05
C ASN A 141 6.01 -9.17 18.71
N ALA A 142 5.80 -8.33 17.68
CA ALA A 142 4.50 -7.82 17.28
C ALA A 142 4.48 -7.40 15.80
N ASN A 143 3.30 -7.41 15.20
CA ASN A 143 3.00 -6.71 13.96
C ASN A 143 2.50 -5.32 14.32
N ILE A 144 3.40 -4.32 14.31
CA ILE A 144 3.08 -2.94 14.70
C ILE A 144 2.22 -2.26 13.63
N GLU A 145 2.49 -2.55 12.35
CA GLU A 145 1.83 -1.95 11.21
C GLU A 145 0.99 -2.99 10.48
N PRO A 146 -0.26 -2.67 10.08
CA PRO A 146 -1.10 -3.58 9.32
C PRO A 146 -0.60 -3.76 7.89
N VAL A 147 -0.95 -4.88 7.27
CA VAL A 147 -0.87 -5.06 5.82
C VAL A 147 -2.24 -4.81 5.18
N PHE A 148 -2.25 -4.42 3.93
CA PHE A 148 -3.45 -4.03 3.19
C PHE A 148 -3.81 -5.14 2.20
N PHE A 149 -4.94 -5.81 2.42
CA PHE A 149 -5.43 -6.87 1.55
C PHE A 149 -6.74 -6.49 0.86
N ALA A 150 -6.96 -7.08 -0.30
CA ALA A 150 -8.24 -7.09 -0.97
C ALA A 150 -8.83 -8.52 -0.96
N TYR A 151 -10.16 -8.61 -0.95
CA TYR A 151 -10.91 -9.84 -1.15
C TYR A 151 -12.06 -9.64 -2.15
N PRO A 152 -12.52 -10.71 -2.85
CA PRO A 152 -13.69 -10.65 -3.73
C PRO A 152 -14.92 -10.17 -2.98
N ASP A 153 -15.74 -9.34 -3.60
CA ASP A 153 -16.94 -8.77 -2.97
C ASP A 153 -17.84 -9.83 -2.36
N ASN A 154 -18.32 -9.56 -1.15
CA ASN A 154 -19.17 -10.46 -0.37
C ASN A 154 -20.33 -9.68 0.27
N ALA A 155 -21.55 -9.98 -0.13
CA ALA A 155 -22.75 -9.26 0.31
C ALA A 155 -23.01 -9.42 1.82
N ILE A 156 -22.73 -10.60 2.40
CA ILE A 156 -22.95 -10.88 3.84
C ILE A 156 -21.99 -10.04 4.68
N LEU A 157 -20.71 -10.01 4.32
CA LEU A 157 -19.72 -9.18 4.99
C LEU A 157 -20.03 -7.69 4.83
N ASN A 158 -20.49 -7.28 3.65
CA ASN A 158 -20.87 -5.88 3.42
C ASN A 158 -22.04 -5.46 4.31
N GLU A 159 -23.09 -6.27 4.40
CA GLU A 159 -24.24 -6.01 5.28
C GLU A 159 -23.82 -5.91 6.75
N LEU A 160 -22.97 -6.83 7.21
CA LEU A 160 -22.42 -6.83 8.57
C LEU A 160 -21.62 -5.54 8.82
N ILE A 161 -20.69 -5.18 7.94
CA ILE A 161 -19.88 -3.96 8.06
C ILE A 161 -20.77 -2.72 8.12
N MET A 162 -21.75 -2.61 7.22
CA MET A 162 -22.64 -1.44 7.17
C MET A 162 -23.53 -1.31 8.39
N ARG A 163 -23.88 -2.43 9.05
CA ARG A 163 -24.61 -2.41 10.32
C ARG A 163 -23.76 -1.79 11.44
N TYR A 164 -22.48 -2.13 11.56
CA TYR A 164 -21.56 -1.49 12.51
C TYR A 164 -21.28 -0.03 12.14
N ALA A 165 -21.10 0.27 10.88
CA ALA A 165 -20.85 1.63 10.40
C ALA A 165 -22.00 2.61 10.69
N ALA A 166 -23.20 2.09 10.95
CA ALA A 166 -24.37 2.89 11.39
C ALA A 166 -24.36 3.19 12.90
N THR A 167 -23.42 2.63 13.67
CA THR A 167 -23.27 2.86 15.11
C THR A 167 -22.17 3.89 15.39
N GLU A 168 -22.06 4.36 16.64
CA GLU A 168 -20.96 5.24 17.06
C GLU A 168 -19.62 4.48 16.99
N PRO A 169 -18.59 5.02 16.32
CA PRO A 169 -17.27 4.38 16.25
C PRO A 169 -16.50 4.54 17.56
N GLU A 170 -15.60 3.60 17.81
CA GLU A 170 -14.60 3.69 18.89
C GLU A 170 -13.65 4.88 18.64
N TYR A 171 -13.15 5.03 17.38
CA TYR A 171 -12.37 6.17 16.96
C TYR A 171 -13.04 6.88 15.79
N ASP A 172 -12.98 8.21 15.79
CA ASP A 172 -13.43 9.04 14.68
C ASP A 172 -12.61 10.34 14.69
N PHE A 173 -11.71 10.48 13.72
CA PHE A 173 -10.83 11.64 13.64
C PHE A 173 -10.47 11.98 12.19
N ILE A 174 -10.00 13.19 11.98
CA ILE A 174 -9.46 13.67 10.72
C ILE A 174 -7.95 13.85 10.90
N ALA A 175 -7.16 13.08 10.15
CA ALA A 175 -5.71 13.17 10.22
C ALA A 175 -5.23 14.54 9.71
N PRO A 176 -4.39 15.27 10.48
CA PRO A 176 -4.09 16.68 10.19
C PRO A 176 -3.23 16.88 8.93
N ILE A 177 -2.46 15.87 8.53
CA ILE A 177 -1.49 15.99 7.42
C ILE A 177 -2.17 15.90 6.06
N ASP A 178 -3.13 15.01 5.88
CA ASP A 178 -3.79 14.75 4.59
C ASP A 178 -5.29 15.09 4.58
N GLY A 179 -5.87 15.37 5.73
CA GLY A 179 -7.29 15.71 5.87
C GLY A 179 -8.23 14.51 5.68
N PHE A 180 -7.72 13.29 5.68
CA PHE A 180 -8.54 12.09 5.55
C PHE A 180 -9.19 11.74 6.88
N ARG A 181 -10.45 11.29 6.83
CA ARG A 181 -11.17 10.82 8.01
C ARG A 181 -10.92 9.35 8.22
N HIS A 182 -10.65 8.98 9.47
CA HIS A 182 -10.43 7.63 9.93
C HIS A 182 -11.44 7.28 11.00
N GLN A 183 -12.11 6.13 10.82
CA GLN A 183 -13.09 5.63 11.79
C GLN A 183 -12.81 4.17 12.10
N PHE A 184 -13.10 3.74 13.34
CA PHE A 184 -12.75 2.40 13.81
C PHE A 184 -13.85 1.85 14.72
N TRP A 185 -14.27 0.61 14.53
CA TRP A 185 -15.26 -0.07 15.35
C TRP A 185 -14.72 -1.40 15.84
N ILE A 186 -15.17 -1.83 17.01
CA ILE A 186 -14.86 -3.13 17.60
C ILE A 186 -16.03 -4.08 17.31
N ILE A 187 -15.74 -5.25 16.80
CA ILE A 187 -16.71 -6.33 16.62
C ILE A 187 -16.52 -7.32 17.76
N ASP A 188 -17.45 -7.31 18.71
CA ASP A 188 -17.40 -8.10 19.94
C ASP A 188 -18.55 -9.13 20.04
N ASP A 189 -19.50 -9.15 19.12
CA ASP A 189 -20.54 -10.16 19.02
C ASP A 189 -19.99 -11.48 18.46
N ASP A 190 -20.14 -12.55 19.21
CA ASP A 190 -19.58 -13.86 18.86
C ASP A 190 -20.18 -14.45 17.57
N ASN A 191 -21.46 -14.17 17.25
CA ASN A 191 -22.11 -14.64 16.02
C ASN A 191 -21.57 -13.89 14.81
N ASP A 192 -21.34 -12.58 14.94
CA ASP A 192 -20.74 -11.77 13.90
C ASP A 192 -19.30 -12.18 13.62
N MET A 193 -18.51 -12.42 14.68
CA MET A 193 -17.14 -12.92 14.53
C MET A 193 -17.11 -14.30 13.85
N GLN A 194 -18.04 -15.20 14.22
CA GLN A 194 -18.15 -16.50 13.57
C GLN A 194 -18.58 -16.37 12.10
N THR A 195 -19.48 -15.43 11.79
CA THR A 195 -19.91 -15.14 10.41
C THR A 195 -18.72 -14.67 9.57
N ILE A 196 -17.91 -13.72 10.08
CA ILE A 196 -16.71 -13.24 9.41
C ILE A 196 -15.75 -14.40 9.12
N THR A 197 -15.43 -15.21 10.13
CA THR A 197 -14.55 -16.37 9.99
C THR A 197 -15.05 -17.35 8.93
N ASN A 198 -16.35 -17.66 8.96
CA ASN A 198 -16.99 -18.56 8.00
C ASN A 198 -16.97 -18.02 6.57
N GLU A 199 -17.23 -16.72 6.36
CA GLU A 199 -17.22 -16.14 5.02
C GLU A 199 -15.82 -16.11 4.44
N PHE A 200 -14.80 -15.75 5.23
CA PHE A 200 -13.40 -15.79 4.76
C PHE A 200 -12.96 -17.23 4.44
N SER A 201 -13.39 -18.22 5.21
CA SER A 201 -13.05 -19.62 4.93
C SER A 201 -13.57 -20.15 3.58
N LYS A 202 -14.56 -19.48 2.97
CA LYS A 202 -15.08 -19.80 1.64
C LYS A 202 -14.27 -19.14 0.51
N MET A 203 -13.45 -18.13 0.84
CA MET A 203 -12.66 -17.40 -0.16
C MET A 203 -11.44 -18.23 -0.57
N PRO A 204 -11.21 -18.40 -1.87
CA PRO A 204 -10.06 -19.17 -2.36
C PRO A 204 -8.75 -18.46 -2.07
N SER A 205 -8.72 -17.13 -2.13
CA SER A 205 -7.51 -16.32 -1.99
C SER A 205 -7.83 -14.93 -1.41
N LEU A 206 -6.81 -14.34 -0.78
CA LEU A 206 -6.70 -12.91 -0.50
C LEU A 206 -5.61 -12.31 -1.40
N TYR A 207 -5.66 -11.01 -1.64
CA TYR A 207 -4.74 -10.32 -2.54
C TYR A 207 -4.05 -9.18 -1.80
N ILE A 208 -2.72 -9.15 -1.82
CA ILE A 208 -1.98 -8.04 -1.22
C ILE A 208 -2.20 -6.80 -2.10
N ALA A 209 -2.81 -5.77 -1.54
CA ALA A 209 -2.93 -4.46 -2.18
C ALA A 209 -1.68 -3.61 -1.90
N ASP A 210 -1.28 -3.55 -0.61
CA ASP A 210 -0.07 -2.84 -0.16
C ASP A 210 0.59 -3.55 1.01
N GLY A 211 1.90 -3.32 1.23
CA GLY A 211 2.65 -3.94 2.32
C GLY A 211 3.24 -5.31 1.99
N HIS A 212 3.70 -5.55 0.76
CA HIS A 212 4.37 -6.80 0.37
C HIS A 212 5.56 -7.16 1.27
N HIS A 213 6.42 -6.18 1.64
CA HIS A 213 7.55 -6.41 2.53
C HIS A 213 7.10 -6.75 3.96
N ARG A 214 6.05 -6.08 4.48
CA ARG A 214 5.47 -6.36 5.80
C ARG A 214 4.83 -7.75 5.84
N SER A 215 4.12 -8.16 4.79
CA SER A 215 3.53 -9.51 4.68
C SER A 215 4.60 -10.59 4.65
N ALA A 216 5.66 -10.40 3.85
CA ALA A 216 6.79 -11.33 3.77
C ALA A 216 7.49 -11.46 5.13
N ALA A 217 7.83 -10.32 5.76
CA ALA A 217 8.53 -10.30 7.04
C ALA A 217 7.73 -11.02 8.14
N ALA A 218 6.43 -10.75 8.24
CA ALA A 218 5.57 -11.38 9.23
C ALA A 218 5.49 -12.91 9.03
N ALA A 219 5.30 -13.36 7.79
CA ALA A 219 5.22 -14.80 7.47
C ALA A 219 6.55 -15.52 7.74
N LEU A 220 7.69 -14.91 7.38
CA LEU A 220 9.02 -15.49 7.60
C LEU A 220 9.37 -15.57 9.07
N VAL A 221 9.09 -14.52 9.86
CA VAL A 221 9.31 -14.53 11.32
C VAL A 221 8.38 -15.54 12.00
N GLY A 222 7.14 -15.66 11.54
CA GLY A 222 6.24 -16.72 12.02
C GLY A 222 6.83 -18.12 11.80
N ALA A 223 7.34 -18.40 10.59
CA ALA A 223 7.98 -19.67 10.28
C ALA A 223 9.28 -19.91 11.08
N GLU A 224 10.04 -18.87 11.40
CA GLU A 224 11.21 -18.98 12.31
C GLU A 224 10.78 -19.37 13.72
N LYS A 225 9.78 -18.68 14.30
CA LYS A 225 9.25 -18.97 15.64
C LYS A 225 8.67 -20.37 15.74
N GLN A 226 7.97 -20.82 14.70
CA GLN A 226 7.46 -22.19 14.60
C GLN A 226 8.60 -23.22 14.70
N LYS A 227 9.69 -23.02 13.95
CA LYS A 227 10.86 -23.91 13.99
C LYS A 227 11.58 -23.90 15.34
N GLN A 228 11.56 -22.77 16.04
CA GLN A 228 12.22 -22.60 17.34
C GLN A 228 11.37 -23.13 18.51
N ASN A 229 10.08 -23.32 18.34
CA ASN A 229 9.17 -23.79 19.37
C ASN A 229 8.99 -25.33 19.32
N PRO A 230 9.65 -26.10 20.21
CA PRO A 230 9.51 -27.57 20.24
C PRO A 230 8.11 -28.03 20.65
N ASN A 231 7.30 -27.13 21.23
CA ASN A 231 5.93 -27.40 21.64
C ASN A 231 4.89 -26.73 20.74
N HIS A 232 5.27 -26.46 19.48
CA HIS A 232 4.37 -25.86 18.49
C HIS A 232 3.09 -26.69 18.30
N ARG A 233 1.93 -26.02 18.37
CA ARG A 233 0.60 -26.64 18.23
C ARG A 233 -0.17 -26.15 17.01
N GLY A 234 0.20 -24.97 16.45
CA GLY A 234 -0.43 -24.37 15.31
C GLY A 234 -1.43 -23.24 15.63
N ASP A 235 -1.77 -23.05 16.91
CA ASP A 235 -2.70 -22.02 17.39
C ASP A 235 -2.01 -20.76 17.96
N GLU A 236 -0.66 -20.76 17.99
CA GLU A 236 0.11 -19.66 18.55
C GLU A 236 -0.02 -18.38 17.70
N GLU A 237 0.03 -17.20 18.37
CA GLU A 237 -0.13 -15.89 17.74
C GLU A 237 0.86 -15.61 16.59
N TYR A 238 2.09 -16.10 16.68
CA TYR A 238 3.08 -15.94 15.62
C TYR A 238 2.76 -16.69 14.32
N ASN A 239 1.75 -17.57 14.29
CA ASN A 239 1.23 -18.18 13.06
C ASN A 239 0.29 -17.26 12.30
N TYR A 240 0.03 -16.06 12.83
CA TYR A 240 -0.90 -15.10 12.26
C TYR A 240 -0.26 -13.72 12.20
N PHE A 241 -0.72 -12.89 11.26
CA PHE A 241 -0.29 -11.51 11.15
C PHE A 241 -1.44 -10.58 10.78
N MET A 242 -1.35 -9.35 11.28
CA MET A 242 -2.42 -8.37 11.19
C MET A 242 -2.60 -7.82 9.78
N ALA A 243 -3.80 -7.89 9.27
CA ALA A 243 -4.20 -7.36 7.98
C ALA A 243 -5.51 -6.56 8.06
N VAL A 244 -5.64 -5.54 7.23
CA VAL A 244 -6.91 -4.87 6.94
C VAL A 244 -7.37 -5.32 5.56
N CYS A 245 -8.50 -6.04 5.52
CA CYS A 245 -9.05 -6.66 4.33
C CYS A 245 -10.24 -5.85 3.80
N PHE A 246 -10.16 -5.37 2.57
CA PHE A 246 -11.20 -4.57 1.91
C PHE A 246 -11.85 -5.36 0.77
N GLN A 247 -13.11 -5.10 0.50
CA GLN A 247 -13.75 -5.57 -0.72
C GLN A 247 -13.11 -4.92 -1.95
N ALA A 248 -12.85 -5.71 -2.98
CA ALA A 248 -12.14 -5.25 -4.18
C ALA A 248 -12.79 -4.03 -4.84
N SER A 249 -14.14 -3.97 -4.88
CA SER A 249 -14.87 -2.86 -5.48
C SER A 249 -14.78 -1.54 -4.71
N GLN A 250 -14.43 -1.57 -3.42
CA GLN A 250 -14.33 -0.36 -2.60
C GLN A 250 -12.99 0.36 -2.78
N LEU A 251 -11.96 -0.34 -3.26
CA LEU A 251 -10.61 0.18 -3.32
C LEU A 251 -10.46 1.28 -4.36
N THR A 252 -9.63 2.25 -4.02
CA THR A 252 -9.22 3.32 -4.92
C THR A 252 -7.77 3.11 -5.31
N ILE A 253 -7.53 2.88 -6.61
CA ILE A 253 -6.21 2.81 -7.20
C ILE A 253 -6.02 4.07 -8.03
N LEU A 254 -4.98 4.82 -7.70
CA LEU A 254 -4.62 6.02 -8.43
C LEU A 254 -3.59 5.70 -9.51
N ASP A 255 -3.52 6.58 -10.49
CA ASP A 255 -2.53 6.54 -11.54
C ASP A 255 -1.11 6.70 -10.96
N TYR A 256 -0.15 5.99 -11.55
CA TYR A 256 1.26 6.17 -11.24
C TYR A 256 1.96 6.68 -12.49
N ASN A 257 2.21 7.97 -12.52
CA ASN A 257 2.64 8.70 -13.71
C ASN A 257 4.16 8.70 -13.86
N ARG A 258 4.66 8.96 -15.07
CA ARG A 258 6.08 9.00 -15.42
C ARG A 258 6.47 10.40 -15.86
N VAL A 259 7.68 10.81 -15.51
CA VAL A 259 8.32 12.01 -16.02
C VAL A 259 9.73 11.68 -16.50
N VAL A 260 10.13 12.20 -17.63
CA VAL A 260 11.43 11.89 -18.25
C VAL A 260 12.27 13.14 -18.44
N LYS A 261 13.58 13.02 -18.23
CA LYS A 261 14.53 14.15 -18.28
C LYS A 261 14.91 14.57 -19.69
N ASP A 262 14.80 13.67 -20.64
CA ASP A 262 15.19 13.92 -22.03
C ASP A 262 14.40 13.03 -23.00
N LEU A 263 14.48 13.32 -24.28
CA LEU A 263 13.84 12.58 -25.36
C LEU A 263 14.82 11.69 -26.15
N ASN A 264 15.92 11.24 -25.53
CA ASN A 264 16.92 10.39 -26.17
C ASN A 264 17.55 11.05 -27.43
N GLY A 265 17.76 12.36 -27.39
CA GLY A 265 18.33 13.14 -28.49
C GLY A 265 17.35 13.53 -29.59
N LEU A 266 16.09 13.13 -29.50
CA LEU A 266 15.05 13.50 -30.47
C LEU A 266 14.55 14.93 -30.20
N SER A 267 14.20 15.64 -31.28
CA SER A 267 13.36 16.82 -31.17
C SER A 267 11.92 16.44 -30.78
N SER A 268 11.10 17.40 -30.35
CA SER A 268 9.69 17.16 -30.02
C SER A 268 8.91 16.63 -31.21
N GLU A 269 9.17 17.14 -32.41
CA GLU A 269 8.53 16.71 -33.65
C GLU A 269 8.89 15.27 -33.99
N GLU A 270 10.20 14.91 -33.88
CA GLU A 270 10.66 13.53 -34.10
C GLU A 270 10.08 12.56 -33.06
N PHE A 271 9.99 12.97 -31.80
CA PHE A 271 9.40 12.17 -30.75
C PHE A 271 7.89 11.92 -31.02
N LEU A 272 7.12 12.98 -31.34
CA LEU A 272 5.72 12.86 -31.71
C LEU A 272 5.51 12.01 -32.97
N ALA A 273 6.43 12.11 -33.95
CA ALA A 273 6.40 11.26 -35.14
C ALA A 273 6.66 9.78 -34.82
N ALA A 274 7.64 9.50 -33.94
CA ALA A 274 7.93 8.14 -33.48
C ALA A 274 6.74 7.52 -32.73
N LEU A 275 6.06 8.27 -31.87
CA LEU A 275 4.86 7.83 -31.18
C LEU A 275 3.74 7.39 -32.11
N LYS A 276 3.57 8.05 -33.27
CA LYS A 276 2.53 7.73 -34.26
C LYS A 276 2.67 6.32 -34.87
N LYS A 277 3.81 5.66 -34.69
CA LYS A 277 3.99 4.26 -35.10
C LYS A 277 3.01 3.35 -34.35
N ASN A 278 2.97 3.49 -33.04
CA ASN A 278 2.24 2.60 -32.13
C ASN A 278 0.97 3.23 -31.54
N PHE A 279 0.78 4.54 -31.65
CA PHE A 279 -0.32 5.29 -31.05
C PHE A 279 -1.04 6.17 -32.07
N GLU A 280 -2.34 6.39 -31.84
CA GLU A 280 -3.07 7.53 -32.38
C GLU A 280 -2.75 8.74 -31.50
N VAL A 281 -2.17 9.79 -32.09
CA VAL A 281 -1.72 10.98 -31.37
C VAL A 281 -2.61 12.16 -31.73
N ALA A 282 -3.23 12.78 -30.74
CA ALA A 282 -4.08 13.97 -30.92
C ALA A 282 -3.68 15.06 -29.93
N ASP A 283 -3.45 16.27 -30.45
CA ASP A 283 -3.22 17.46 -29.63
C ASP A 283 -4.52 17.85 -28.90
N LYS A 284 -4.41 18.08 -27.58
CA LYS A 284 -5.52 18.47 -26.68
C LYS A 284 -5.39 19.91 -26.17
N GLY A 285 -4.38 20.65 -26.64
CA GLY A 285 -4.11 22.03 -26.24
C GLY A 285 -3.35 22.14 -24.90
N THR A 286 -3.51 23.28 -24.25
CA THR A 286 -2.75 23.65 -23.04
C THR A 286 -3.43 23.26 -21.74
N ASP A 287 -4.73 22.96 -21.76
CA ASP A 287 -5.48 22.54 -20.58
C ASP A 287 -5.16 21.10 -20.21
N ILE A 288 -5.14 20.81 -18.91
CA ILE A 288 -4.84 19.47 -18.40
C ILE A 288 -5.79 18.45 -19.03
N TYR A 289 -5.23 17.46 -19.71
CA TYR A 289 -5.93 16.33 -20.27
C TYR A 289 -5.60 15.05 -19.53
N LYS A 290 -6.61 14.41 -18.94
CA LYS A 290 -6.47 13.14 -18.22
C LYS A 290 -6.91 11.98 -19.13
N PRO A 291 -6.19 10.82 -19.13
CA PRO A 291 -6.65 9.61 -19.82
C PRO A 291 -8.07 9.24 -19.40
N GLN A 292 -8.92 8.88 -20.35
CA GLN A 292 -10.35 8.61 -20.10
C GLN A 292 -10.67 7.12 -19.98
N GLN A 293 -9.80 6.26 -20.49
CA GLN A 293 -10.02 4.82 -20.57
C GLN A 293 -8.71 4.05 -20.63
N LEU A 294 -8.77 2.72 -20.44
CA LEU A 294 -7.62 1.84 -20.66
C LEU A 294 -7.05 2.01 -22.09
N HIS A 295 -5.73 1.87 -22.20
CA HIS A 295 -4.94 2.01 -23.43
C HIS A 295 -4.90 3.43 -23.99
N GLU A 296 -5.33 4.41 -23.20
CA GLU A 296 -5.16 5.82 -23.46
C GLU A 296 -4.20 6.42 -22.44
N PHE A 297 -3.24 7.22 -22.94
CA PHE A 297 -2.25 7.94 -22.16
C PHE A 297 -2.37 9.43 -22.43
N SER A 298 -1.91 10.27 -21.50
CA SER A 298 -1.71 11.68 -21.76
C SER A 298 -0.23 12.00 -21.72
N LEU A 299 0.26 12.64 -22.78
CA LEU A 299 1.63 13.16 -22.84
C LEU A 299 1.59 14.69 -22.66
N TYR A 300 2.40 15.22 -21.74
CA TYR A 300 2.66 16.65 -21.65
C TYR A 300 4.07 16.95 -22.19
N LEU A 301 4.12 17.79 -23.23
CA LEU A 301 5.33 18.14 -23.95
C LEU A 301 5.17 19.55 -24.55
N ASP A 302 6.18 20.44 -24.37
CA ASP A 302 6.19 21.79 -24.91
C ASP A 302 4.88 22.58 -24.66
N GLU A 303 4.46 22.63 -23.41
CA GLU A 303 3.25 23.30 -22.91
C GLU A 303 1.91 22.75 -23.44
N HIS A 304 1.91 21.66 -24.26
CA HIS A 304 0.74 21.01 -24.81
C HIS A 304 0.52 19.64 -24.21
N TRP A 305 -0.75 19.30 -24.04
CA TRP A 305 -1.21 17.95 -23.74
C TRP A 305 -1.60 17.21 -25.01
N TYR A 306 -1.20 15.97 -25.12
CA TYR A 306 -1.55 15.06 -26.21
C TYR A 306 -2.25 13.83 -25.67
N SER A 307 -3.31 13.36 -26.33
CA SER A 307 -3.87 12.02 -26.12
C SER A 307 -3.08 11.03 -26.98
N LEU A 308 -2.62 9.94 -26.37
CA LEU A 308 -1.97 8.82 -27.03
C LEU A 308 -2.84 7.59 -26.84
N LYS A 309 -3.53 7.13 -27.89
CA LYS A 309 -4.33 5.91 -27.83
C LYS A 309 -3.57 4.77 -28.50
N ALA A 310 -3.30 3.69 -27.75
CA ALA A 310 -2.59 2.52 -28.28
C ALA A 310 -3.38 1.88 -29.42
N LYS A 311 -2.71 1.60 -30.54
CA LYS A 311 -3.32 0.95 -31.70
C LYS A 311 -3.59 -0.53 -31.42
N GLU A 312 -4.61 -1.08 -32.07
CA GLU A 312 -4.84 -2.52 -32.07
C GLU A 312 -3.60 -3.28 -32.54
N GLY A 313 -3.32 -4.41 -31.87
CA GLY A 313 -2.14 -5.23 -32.14
C GLY A 313 -0.84 -4.77 -31.44
N THR A 314 -0.86 -3.64 -30.74
CA THR A 314 0.30 -3.21 -29.92
C THR A 314 0.31 -3.82 -28.52
N TYR A 315 -0.78 -4.45 -28.11
CA TYR A 315 -0.95 -5.16 -26.85
C TYR A 315 -1.77 -6.45 -27.06
N ASP A 316 -1.65 -7.41 -26.15
CA ASP A 316 -2.35 -8.68 -26.17
C ASP A 316 -3.32 -8.77 -24.99
N ASN A 317 -4.61 -8.78 -25.28
CA ASN A 317 -5.68 -8.90 -24.28
C ASN A 317 -5.68 -10.24 -23.53
N THR A 318 -4.95 -11.24 -24.01
CA THR A 318 -4.84 -12.55 -23.37
C THR A 318 -3.65 -12.65 -22.43
N ASP A 319 -2.70 -11.70 -22.52
CA ASP A 319 -1.58 -11.59 -21.58
C ASP A 319 -1.92 -10.60 -20.46
N PRO A 320 -2.10 -11.05 -19.20
CA PRO A 320 -2.47 -10.18 -18.11
C PRO A 320 -1.43 -9.09 -17.78
N ILE A 321 -0.17 -9.25 -18.22
CA ILE A 321 0.87 -8.21 -18.11
C ILE A 321 0.89 -7.33 -19.36
N GLY A 322 0.94 -7.93 -20.56
CA GLY A 322 1.07 -7.21 -21.83
C GLY A 322 -0.11 -6.27 -22.14
N VAL A 323 -1.27 -6.50 -21.52
CA VAL A 323 -2.46 -5.64 -21.63
C VAL A 323 -2.40 -4.39 -20.73
N LEU A 324 -1.48 -4.33 -19.77
CA LEU A 324 -1.40 -3.20 -18.85
C LEU A 324 -0.84 -1.95 -19.51
N ASP A 325 -1.44 -0.80 -19.23
CA ASP A 325 -0.94 0.52 -19.69
C ASP A 325 0.50 0.77 -19.22
N VAL A 326 0.84 0.29 -18.03
CA VAL A 326 2.21 0.32 -17.49
C VAL A 326 3.18 -0.44 -18.41
N ASP A 327 2.82 -1.63 -18.89
CA ASP A 327 3.65 -2.44 -19.76
C ASP A 327 3.72 -1.84 -21.18
N ILE A 328 2.58 -1.45 -21.73
CA ILE A 328 2.47 -0.82 -23.06
C ILE A 328 3.38 0.42 -23.12
N SER A 329 3.28 1.32 -22.13
CA SER A 329 4.10 2.52 -22.08
C SER A 329 5.58 2.20 -21.88
N SER A 330 5.91 1.20 -21.06
CA SER A 330 7.29 0.79 -20.81
C SER A 330 7.95 0.24 -22.07
N ARG A 331 7.28 -0.64 -22.81
CA ARG A 331 7.83 -1.23 -24.05
C ARG A 331 7.88 -0.24 -25.19
N LEU A 332 6.77 0.43 -25.47
CA LEU A 332 6.60 1.18 -26.74
C LEU A 332 7.06 2.62 -26.68
N ILE A 333 7.14 3.22 -25.48
CA ILE A 333 7.58 4.61 -25.30
C ILE A 333 8.93 4.66 -24.61
N LEU A 334 9.01 4.07 -23.39
CA LEU A 334 10.20 4.23 -22.55
C LEU A 334 11.41 3.45 -23.11
N ASP A 335 11.20 2.19 -23.51
CA ASP A 335 12.28 1.36 -24.05
C ASP A 335 12.51 1.64 -25.55
N GLU A 336 11.51 1.44 -26.40
CA GLU A 336 11.66 1.50 -27.87
C GLU A 336 12.08 2.89 -28.36
N ILE A 337 11.50 3.99 -27.82
CA ILE A 337 11.76 5.35 -28.31
C ILE A 337 12.81 6.04 -27.43
N LEU A 338 12.65 6.00 -26.11
CA LEU A 338 13.49 6.74 -25.18
C LEU A 338 14.73 5.95 -24.71
N ASN A 339 14.85 4.66 -25.06
CA ASN A 339 15.93 3.77 -24.62
C ASN A 339 16.11 3.76 -23.10
N ILE A 340 14.98 3.66 -22.37
CA ILE A 340 14.91 3.52 -20.91
C ILE A 340 14.35 2.12 -20.62
N GLY A 341 15.19 1.09 -20.71
CA GLY A 341 14.79 -0.31 -20.52
C GLY A 341 14.64 -0.71 -19.06
N ASP A 342 15.53 -0.23 -18.18
CA ASP A 342 15.43 -0.55 -16.73
C ASP A 342 14.92 0.65 -15.93
N LEU A 343 13.64 0.60 -15.61
CA LEU A 343 12.93 1.64 -14.84
C LEU A 343 13.39 1.74 -13.38
N ARG A 344 14.07 0.73 -12.83
CA ARG A 344 14.49 0.69 -11.42
C ARG A 344 15.80 1.43 -11.17
N SER A 345 16.69 1.41 -12.16
CA SER A 345 18.05 1.96 -12.04
C SER A 345 18.26 3.23 -12.85
N SER A 346 17.40 3.51 -13.84
CA SER A 346 17.55 4.68 -14.71
C SER A 346 17.34 5.98 -13.96
N LYS A 347 18.30 6.91 -14.07
CA LYS A 347 18.21 8.28 -13.54
C LYS A 347 17.53 9.25 -14.52
N ARG A 348 17.12 8.78 -15.71
CA ARG A 348 16.45 9.59 -16.74
C ARG A 348 14.94 9.60 -16.59
N ILE A 349 14.39 8.80 -15.71
CA ILE A 349 12.97 8.72 -15.40
C ILE A 349 12.72 8.92 -13.90
N ASP A 350 11.58 9.53 -13.56
CA ASP A 350 11.06 9.57 -12.21
C ASP A 350 9.54 9.34 -12.23
N PHE A 351 8.95 9.13 -11.06
CA PHE A 351 7.57 8.69 -10.91
C PHE A 351 6.77 9.66 -10.04
N VAL A 352 5.51 9.92 -10.42
CA VAL A 352 4.61 10.82 -9.71
C VAL A 352 3.31 10.09 -9.39
N GLY A 353 3.05 9.85 -8.10
CA GLY A 353 1.79 9.24 -7.64
C GLY A 353 0.60 10.15 -7.92
N GLY A 354 -0.53 9.54 -8.27
CA GLY A 354 -1.73 10.24 -8.71
C GLY A 354 -2.35 11.21 -7.71
N LEU A 355 -2.04 11.06 -6.40
CA LEU A 355 -2.48 12.00 -5.36
C LEU A 355 -1.97 13.44 -5.61
N ARG A 356 -0.78 13.59 -6.22
CA ARG A 356 -0.21 14.90 -6.60
C ARG A 356 -0.91 15.53 -7.80
N GLY A 357 -1.70 14.74 -8.54
CA GLY A 357 -2.44 15.18 -9.71
C GLY A 357 -1.58 15.50 -10.92
N LEU A 358 -2.23 15.73 -12.08
CA LEU A 358 -1.55 16.04 -13.33
C LEU A 358 -0.93 17.44 -13.35
N GLY A 359 -1.35 18.34 -12.45
CA GLY A 359 -0.73 19.65 -12.26
C GLY A 359 0.74 19.57 -11.85
N GLU A 360 1.11 18.54 -11.07
CA GLU A 360 2.50 18.29 -10.68
C GLU A 360 3.35 17.86 -11.89
N LEU A 361 2.80 17.07 -12.80
CA LEU A 361 3.47 16.70 -14.05
C LEU A 361 3.79 17.95 -14.89
N LYS A 362 2.77 18.81 -15.08
CA LYS A 362 2.91 20.08 -15.78
C LYS A 362 3.98 20.95 -15.12
N ARG A 363 3.91 21.14 -13.80
CA ARG A 363 4.89 21.94 -13.04
C ARG A 363 6.33 21.49 -13.25
N ARG A 364 6.59 20.16 -13.18
CA ARG A 364 7.94 19.58 -13.32
C ARG A 364 8.52 19.71 -14.72
N VAL A 365 7.67 19.79 -15.74
CA VAL A 365 8.09 20.04 -17.12
C VAL A 365 8.30 21.53 -17.36
N ASP A 366 7.35 22.37 -16.95
CA ASP A 366 7.40 23.82 -17.18
C ASP A 366 8.59 24.50 -16.47
N ASN A 367 8.99 24.00 -15.30
CA ASN A 367 10.17 24.53 -14.57
C ASN A 367 11.52 23.96 -15.06
N GLY A 368 11.52 23.10 -16.09
CA GLY A 368 12.72 22.52 -16.69
C GLY A 368 13.36 21.38 -15.88
N GLU A 369 12.72 20.89 -14.80
CA GLU A 369 13.18 19.72 -14.05
C GLU A 369 13.11 18.46 -14.92
N MET A 370 12.06 18.35 -15.73
CA MET A 370 11.79 17.25 -16.64
C MET A 370 11.49 17.78 -18.05
N ARG A 371 11.71 16.93 -19.05
CA ARG A 371 11.49 17.29 -20.46
C ARG A 371 10.09 16.97 -20.96
N ALA A 372 9.52 15.87 -20.44
CA ALA A 372 8.17 15.42 -20.78
C ALA A 372 7.56 14.63 -19.64
N ALA A 373 6.24 14.55 -19.61
CA ALA A 373 5.47 13.77 -18.65
C ALA A 373 4.44 12.88 -19.34
N LEU A 374 4.28 11.67 -18.82
CA LEU A 374 3.31 10.68 -19.30
C LEU A 374 2.37 10.30 -18.17
N ALA A 375 1.08 10.62 -18.32
CA ALA A 375 0.04 10.17 -17.43
C ALA A 375 -0.61 8.88 -17.96
N LEU A 376 -0.84 7.93 -17.05
CA LEU A 376 -1.44 6.63 -17.33
C LEU A 376 -2.87 6.56 -16.79
N TYR A 377 -3.68 5.69 -17.39
CA TYR A 377 -4.94 5.30 -16.78
C TYR A 377 -4.66 4.35 -15.59
N PRO A 378 -5.37 4.48 -14.44
CA PRO A 378 -5.14 3.62 -13.29
C PRO A 378 -5.39 2.14 -13.59
N VAL A 379 -4.58 1.26 -13.03
CA VAL A 379 -4.81 -0.19 -13.04
C VAL A 379 -6.08 -0.50 -12.25
N THR A 380 -6.86 -1.47 -12.69
CA THR A 380 -8.07 -1.92 -11.98
C THR A 380 -7.75 -3.02 -10.97
N MET A 381 -8.58 -3.17 -9.92
CA MET A 381 -8.45 -4.31 -9.00
C MET A 381 -8.56 -5.66 -9.72
N GLN A 382 -9.44 -5.78 -10.74
CA GLN A 382 -9.56 -7.00 -11.51
C GLN A 382 -8.25 -7.38 -12.21
N GLN A 383 -7.57 -6.42 -12.84
CA GLN A 383 -6.26 -6.67 -13.46
C GLN A 383 -5.21 -7.14 -12.44
N ILE A 384 -5.19 -6.54 -11.24
CA ILE A 384 -4.28 -6.99 -10.17
C ILE A 384 -4.58 -8.42 -9.74
N MET A 385 -5.86 -8.76 -9.57
CA MET A 385 -6.28 -10.11 -9.18
C MET A 385 -5.93 -11.14 -10.26
N ASP A 386 -6.20 -10.84 -11.53
CA ASP A 386 -5.90 -11.72 -12.67
C ASP A 386 -4.39 -12.00 -12.78
N ILE A 387 -3.56 -10.97 -12.58
CA ILE A 387 -2.10 -11.11 -12.58
C ILE A 387 -1.64 -11.97 -11.40
N ALA A 388 -2.12 -11.68 -10.20
CA ALA A 388 -1.76 -12.42 -9.01
C ALA A 388 -2.21 -13.89 -9.07
N ASP A 389 -3.37 -14.18 -9.67
CA ASP A 389 -3.88 -15.53 -9.90
C ASP A 389 -3.06 -16.30 -10.95
N SER A 390 -2.54 -15.60 -11.97
CA SER A 390 -1.65 -16.19 -12.97
C SER A 390 -0.25 -16.54 -12.42
N GLY A 391 0.07 -16.09 -11.19
CA GLY A 391 1.40 -16.21 -10.59
C GLY A 391 2.46 -15.30 -11.22
N LYS A 392 2.05 -14.38 -12.10
CA LYS A 392 2.94 -13.39 -12.70
C LYS A 392 3.13 -12.19 -11.76
N ILE A 393 4.14 -11.38 -12.06
CA ILE A 393 4.52 -10.19 -11.28
C ILE A 393 4.33 -8.95 -12.14
N MET A 394 3.74 -7.92 -11.55
CA MET A 394 3.54 -6.62 -12.21
C MET A 394 4.87 -5.90 -12.46
N PRO A 395 4.95 -5.08 -13.50
CA PRO A 395 6.03 -4.12 -13.64
C PRO A 395 6.13 -3.20 -12.41
N PRO A 396 7.33 -2.69 -12.08
CA PRO A 396 7.50 -1.79 -10.94
C PRO A 396 6.69 -0.49 -11.11
N LYS A 397 6.24 0.08 -9.99
CA LYS A 397 5.50 1.35 -9.99
C LYS A 397 4.22 1.29 -10.84
N ALA A 398 3.48 0.20 -10.72
CA ALA A 398 2.23 -0.03 -11.45
C ALA A 398 0.98 0.35 -10.66
N THR A 399 1.02 0.24 -9.33
CA THR A 399 -0.13 0.46 -8.44
C THR A 399 0.16 1.54 -7.40
N TRP A 400 -0.86 2.34 -7.10
CA TRP A 400 -0.83 3.32 -6.01
C TRP A 400 -2.19 3.30 -5.29
N PHE A 401 -2.26 2.58 -4.17
CA PHE A 401 -3.47 2.52 -3.35
C PHE A 401 -3.57 3.71 -2.41
N GLU A 402 -4.74 4.35 -2.38
CA GLU A 402 -5.09 5.43 -1.44
C GLU A 402 -6.51 5.25 -0.89
N PRO A 403 -6.75 5.68 0.36
CA PRO A 403 -5.79 6.18 1.36
C PRO A 403 -4.83 5.11 1.86
N LYS A 404 -3.62 5.52 2.28
CA LYS A 404 -2.71 4.60 2.99
C LYS A 404 -3.26 4.27 4.38
N LEU A 405 -3.10 3.02 4.82
CA LEU A 405 -3.49 2.61 6.16
C LEU A 405 -2.69 3.41 7.20
N ARG A 406 -3.37 3.88 8.25
CA ARG A 406 -2.69 4.42 9.43
C ARG A 406 -2.15 3.29 10.28
N SER A 407 -0.97 3.51 10.83
CA SER A 407 -0.36 2.68 11.87
C SER A 407 -0.78 3.20 13.25
N GLY A 408 -0.83 2.32 14.26
CA GLY A 408 -1.11 2.69 15.63
C GLY A 408 -2.58 2.70 16.05
N LEU A 409 -3.51 2.36 15.17
CA LEU A 409 -4.92 2.18 15.57
C LEU A 409 -5.13 0.86 16.32
N VAL A 410 -4.42 -0.17 15.93
CA VAL A 410 -4.36 -1.47 16.58
C VAL A 410 -3.06 -2.19 16.19
N ILE A 411 -2.54 -3.01 17.08
CA ILE A 411 -1.29 -3.76 16.95
C ILE A 411 -1.56 -5.21 17.34
N HIS A 412 -0.93 -6.16 16.65
CA HIS A 412 -1.02 -7.59 16.97
C HIS A 412 0.28 -8.08 17.59
N LYS A 413 0.20 -8.62 18.81
CA LYS A 413 1.33 -9.22 19.53
C LYS A 413 1.47 -10.70 19.18
N LEU A 414 2.69 -11.18 19.03
CA LEU A 414 3.00 -12.55 18.60
C LEU A 414 3.12 -13.57 19.75
N SER A 415 2.76 -13.17 20.96
CA SER A 415 2.79 -14.06 22.16
C SER A 415 1.73 -13.65 23.16
#